data_ae287365f7c2dc996b29f7f79965d11b
#
_entry.id   ae287365f7c2dc996b29f7f79965d11b
#
_cell.length_a   1.000
_cell.length_b   1.000
_cell.length_c   1.000
_cell.angle_alpha   90.00
_cell.angle_beta   90.00
_cell.angle_gamma   90.00
#
_symmetry.space_group_name_H-M   'P 1'
#
loop_
_entity.id
_entity.type
_entity.pdbx_description
1 polymer ?
#
loop_
_entity_poly.entity_id
_entity_poly.type
_entity_poly.pdbx_seq_one_letter_code
_entity_poly.pdbx_strand_id
1 'polypeptide(L)'
;MKKEFEVISRIIQNNKRVLDIGCGDGTLMEYLKRNQHNDVRGLEPQKDLVQKCIAKGLSVIEGDAEKELIQFPKKSFDYVVLSQTLQVFLNPEEVLNQLLRIGKQAIVTIPNFGYWKVRLHLLFKGTMPITKNLPNQWYNTPNLHMCTIQEFVDFCKKKEIKIEKSMCLTNEKISEITNKNMTYKNIFSQLGIFLIQ
;
A
#
# COMPACT_ATOMS: atom_id res chain seq x y z
N MET A 1 7.58 -0.73 -15.08
CA MET A 1 7.34 -0.75 -13.62
C MET A 1 6.18 0.17 -13.30
N LYS A 2 5.33 -0.19 -12.34
CA LYS A 2 4.23 0.70 -11.89
C LYS A 2 4.82 1.99 -11.30
N LYS A 3 4.22 3.15 -11.58
CA LYS A 3 4.69 4.46 -11.09
C LYS A 3 4.71 4.54 -9.56
N GLU A 4 3.78 3.86 -8.91
CA GLU A 4 3.75 3.66 -7.46
C GLU A 4 5.05 3.05 -6.93
N PHE A 5 5.58 2.02 -7.57
CA PHE A 5 6.81 1.35 -7.16
C PHE A 5 8.04 2.25 -7.29
N GLU A 6 8.06 3.15 -8.27
CA GLU A 6 9.10 4.18 -8.37
C GLU A 6 9.05 5.13 -7.16
N VAL A 7 7.85 5.49 -6.68
CA VAL A 7 7.71 6.35 -5.50
C VAL A 7 8.17 5.63 -4.25
N ILE A 8 7.70 4.39 -4.05
CA ILE A 8 8.10 3.56 -2.91
C ILE A 8 9.63 3.41 -2.87
N SER A 9 10.25 3.09 -4.01
CA SER A 9 11.70 2.92 -4.08
C SER A 9 12.49 4.19 -3.78
N ARG A 10 11.96 5.38 -4.11
CA ARG A 10 12.59 6.66 -3.74
C ARG A 10 12.49 7.00 -2.25
N ILE A 11 11.53 6.42 -1.55
CA ILE A 11 11.38 6.58 -0.09
C ILE A 11 12.34 5.65 0.64
N ILE A 12 12.50 4.41 0.16
CA ILE A 12 13.34 3.39 0.76
C ILE A 12 14.81 3.70 0.46
N GLN A 13 15.63 3.76 1.49
CA GLN A 13 17.08 3.93 1.37
C GLN A 13 17.75 2.62 0.93
N ASN A 14 18.97 2.73 0.38
CA ASN A 14 19.76 1.57 0.01
C ASN A 14 20.25 0.77 1.24
N ASN A 15 20.52 -0.52 1.06
CA ASN A 15 21.05 -1.43 2.08
C ASN A 15 20.17 -1.52 3.34
N LYS A 16 18.84 -1.57 3.16
CA LYS A 16 17.85 -1.68 4.22
C LYS A 16 17.16 -3.04 4.19
N ARG A 17 16.65 -3.45 5.36
CA ARG A 17 15.77 -4.61 5.47
C ARG A 17 14.33 -4.18 5.23
N VAL A 18 13.69 -4.79 4.26
CA VAL A 18 12.34 -4.45 3.81
C VAL A 18 11.45 -5.69 3.86
N LEU A 19 10.26 -5.55 4.44
CA LEU A 19 9.18 -6.54 4.36
C LEU A 19 8.09 -6.01 3.42
N ASP A 20 7.78 -6.75 2.37
CA ASP A 20 6.70 -6.41 1.41
C ASP A 20 5.51 -7.33 1.65
N ILE A 21 4.40 -6.77 2.15
CA ILE A 21 3.19 -7.51 2.53
C ILE A 21 2.18 -7.45 1.39
N GLY A 22 1.73 -8.65 0.95
CA GLY A 22 0.98 -8.79 -0.30
C GLY A 22 1.87 -8.51 -1.49
N CYS A 23 3.06 -9.10 -1.51
CA CYS A 23 4.12 -8.79 -2.48
C CYS A 23 3.77 -9.19 -3.93
N GLY A 24 2.69 -9.94 -4.13
CA GLY A 24 2.24 -10.37 -5.44
C GLY A 24 3.30 -11.22 -6.17
N ASP A 25 3.60 -10.87 -7.40
CA ASP A 25 4.62 -11.55 -8.22
C ASP A 25 6.07 -11.15 -7.89
N GLY A 26 6.28 -10.35 -6.84
CA GLY A 26 7.59 -9.90 -6.38
C GLY A 26 8.23 -8.79 -7.23
N THR A 27 7.48 -8.12 -8.11
CA THR A 27 8.04 -7.09 -8.99
C THR A 27 8.71 -5.95 -8.21
N LEU A 28 8.11 -5.47 -7.11
CA LEU A 28 8.71 -4.44 -6.25
C LEU A 28 9.95 -4.98 -5.54
N MET A 29 9.87 -6.17 -4.98
CA MET A 29 10.98 -6.84 -4.28
C MET A 29 12.20 -6.99 -5.16
N GLU A 30 12.00 -7.47 -6.40
CA GLU A 30 13.05 -7.64 -7.40
C GLU A 30 13.74 -6.30 -7.70
N TYR A 31 12.98 -5.24 -7.87
CA TYR A 31 13.50 -3.90 -8.12
C TYR A 31 14.36 -3.39 -6.94
N LEU A 32 13.85 -3.48 -5.71
CA LEU A 32 14.54 -3.04 -4.50
C LEU A 32 15.83 -3.83 -4.25
N LYS A 33 15.80 -5.14 -4.50
CA LYS A 33 16.98 -6.02 -4.36
C LYS A 33 18.06 -5.68 -5.37
N ARG A 34 17.69 -5.55 -6.65
CA ARG A 34 18.66 -5.33 -7.75
C ARG A 34 19.24 -3.92 -7.78
N ASN A 35 18.43 -2.90 -7.54
CA ASN A 35 18.84 -1.52 -7.77
C ASN A 35 19.28 -0.79 -6.49
N GLN A 36 18.91 -1.31 -5.32
CA GLN A 36 19.20 -0.66 -4.03
C GLN A 36 19.92 -1.56 -3.03
N HIS A 37 20.20 -2.80 -3.42
CA HIS A 37 20.88 -3.80 -2.57
C HIS A 37 20.16 -4.03 -1.23
N ASN A 38 18.84 -3.92 -1.22
CA ASN A 38 18.02 -4.15 -0.04
C ASN A 38 17.86 -5.64 0.24
N ASP A 39 17.86 -6.03 1.53
CA ASP A 39 17.41 -7.35 1.96
C ASP A 39 15.89 -7.32 2.03
N VAL A 40 15.25 -7.87 0.99
CA VAL A 40 13.79 -7.82 0.84
C VAL A 40 13.19 -9.20 1.06
N ARG A 41 12.18 -9.25 1.92
CA ARG A 41 11.34 -10.43 2.16
C ARG A 41 9.91 -10.12 1.80
N GLY A 42 9.20 -11.09 1.23
CA GLY A 42 7.79 -10.99 0.88
C GLY A 42 6.92 -11.83 1.80
N LEU A 43 5.67 -11.42 1.94
CA LEU A 43 4.59 -12.22 2.52
C LEU A 43 3.41 -12.19 1.53
N GLU A 44 2.97 -13.37 1.07
CA GLU A 44 1.94 -13.47 0.02
C GLU A 44 1.06 -14.72 0.27
N PRO A 45 -0.28 -14.59 0.33
CA PRO A 45 -1.16 -15.74 0.57
C PRO A 45 -1.37 -16.63 -0.66
N GLN A 46 -1.17 -16.10 -1.88
CA GLN A 46 -1.46 -16.82 -3.12
C GLN A 46 -0.27 -17.67 -3.57
N LYS A 47 -0.41 -18.99 -3.52
CA LYS A 47 0.64 -19.95 -3.87
C LYS A 47 1.26 -19.72 -5.25
N ASP A 48 0.44 -19.42 -6.25
CA ASP A 48 0.92 -19.18 -7.62
C ASP A 48 1.83 -17.95 -7.71
N LEU A 49 1.55 -16.91 -6.91
CA LEU A 49 2.37 -15.70 -6.82
C LEU A 49 3.66 -15.95 -6.03
N VAL A 50 3.57 -16.75 -4.96
CA VAL A 50 4.74 -17.22 -4.21
C VAL A 50 5.70 -17.99 -5.12
N GLN A 51 5.21 -18.90 -5.95
CA GLN A 51 6.03 -19.63 -6.91
C GLN A 51 6.74 -18.71 -7.91
N LYS A 52 6.06 -17.65 -8.39
CA LYS A 52 6.68 -16.63 -9.25
C LYS A 52 7.82 -15.88 -8.54
N CYS A 53 7.64 -15.55 -7.27
CA CYS A 53 8.70 -14.94 -6.46
C CYS A 53 9.91 -15.86 -6.30
N ILE A 54 9.68 -17.13 -5.98
CA ILE A 54 10.74 -18.14 -5.84
C ILE A 54 11.50 -18.34 -7.15
N ALA A 55 10.79 -18.40 -8.28
CA ALA A 55 11.41 -18.51 -9.61
C ALA A 55 12.32 -17.31 -9.95
N LYS A 56 12.07 -16.13 -9.36
CA LYS A 56 12.91 -14.93 -9.45
C LYS A 56 14.08 -14.90 -8.43
N GLY A 57 14.21 -15.93 -7.58
CA GLY A 57 15.22 -15.98 -6.51
C GLY A 57 14.93 -15.00 -5.37
N LEU A 58 13.66 -14.71 -5.09
CA LEU A 58 13.22 -13.82 -4.03
C LEU A 58 12.85 -14.64 -2.77
N SER A 59 13.10 -14.07 -1.60
CA SER A 59 12.71 -14.66 -0.31
C SER A 59 11.27 -14.29 -0.01
N VAL A 60 10.37 -15.26 -0.01
CA VAL A 60 8.93 -15.06 0.22
C VAL A 60 8.40 -16.12 1.17
N ILE A 61 7.46 -15.71 2.02
CA ILE A 61 6.70 -16.58 2.93
C ILE A 61 5.29 -16.69 2.36
N GLU A 62 4.80 -17.92 2.20
CA GLU A 62 3.39 -18.17 1.90
C GLU A 62 2.59 -18.06 3.19
N GLY A 63 1.64 -17.12 3.25
CA GLY A 63 0.82 -16.94 4.45
C GLY A 63 -0.11 -15.73 4.40
N ASP A 64 -1.07 -15.77 5.30
CA ASP A 64 -2.03 -14.69 5.53
C ASP A 64 -1.43 -13.66 6.50
N ALA A 65 -1.33 -12.41 6.08
CA ALA A 65 -0.72 -11.36 6.88
C ALA A 65 -1.41 -11.17 8.24
N GLU A 66 -2.73 -11.29 8.33
CA GLU A 66 -3.45 -11.14 9.61
C GLU A 66 -3.06 -12.20 10.65
N LYS A 67 -2.53 -13.33 10.21
CA LYS A 67 -2.06 -14.44 11.08
C LYS A 67 -0.55 -14.41 11.30
N GLU A 68 0.20 -14.08 10.24
CA GLU A 68 1.65 -14.25 10.25
C GLU A 68 2.39 -13.04 10.86
N LEU A 69 1.82 -11.81 10.76
CA LEU A 69 2.51 -10.62 11.20
C LEU A 69 2.90 -10.65 12.68
N ILE A 70 2.09 -11.28 13.53
CA ILE A 70 2.38 -11.38 14.97
C ILE A 70 3.68 -12.13 15.28
N GLN A 71 4.12 -13.03 14.39
CA GLN A 71 5.31 -13.85 14.56
C GLN A 71 6.61 -13.06 14.31
N PHE A 72 6.54 -11.93 13.59
CA PHE A 72 7.72 -11.13 13.29
C PHE A 72 8.17 -10.34 14.54
N PRO A 73 9.48 -10.32 14.85
CA PRO A 73 10.00 -9.54 15.97
C PRO A 73 9.78 -8.04 15.79
N LYS A 74 9.69 -7.32 16.91
CA LYS A 74 9.61 -5.84 16.91
C LYS A 74 10.85 -5.25 16.23
N LYS A 75 10.63 -4.20 15.38
CA LYS A 75 11.69 -3.44 14.69
C LYS A 75 12.71 -4.30 13.94
N SER A 76 12.25 -5.46 13.45
CA SER A 76 13.09 -6.40 12.69
C SER A 76 13.35 -5.92 11.25
N PHE A 77 12.56 -4.97 10.75
CA PHE A 77 12.74 -4.35 9.43
C PHE A 77 12.91 -2.84 9.55
N ASP A 78 13.65 -2.26 8.60
CA ASP A 78 13.76 -0.79 8.51
C ASP A 78 12.50 -0.21 7.88
N TYR A 79 11.95 -0.89 6.86
CA TYR A 79 10.69 -0.54 6.22
C TYR A 79 9.77 -1.75 6.11
N VAL A 80 8.48 -1.52 6.33
CA VAL A 80 7.42 -2.48 5.98
C VAL A 80 6.54 -1.82 4.92
N VAL A 81 6.34 -2.50 3.80
CA VAL A 81 5.55 -1.98 2.67
C VAL A 81 4.21 -2.69 2.61
N LEU A 82 3.15 -1.92 2.43
CA LEU A 82 1.80 -2.40 2.18
C LEU A 82 1.23 -1.67 0.96
N SER A 83 1.41 -2.28 -0.21
CA SER A 83 1.05 -1.66 -1.49
C SER A 83 -0.34 -2.09 -1.94
N GLN A 84 -1.32 -1.18 -1.84
CA GLN A 84 -2.72 -1.39 -2.24
C GLN A 84 -3.37 -2.66 -1.65
N THR A 85 -3.00 -3.00 -0.42
CA THR A 85 -3.47 -4.23 0.25
C THR A 85 -4.27 -3.92 1.52
N LEU A 86 -4.16 -2.70 2.09
CA LEU A 86 -4.82 -2.35 3.35
C LEU A 86 -6.35 -2.60 3.30
N GLN A 87 -6.98 -2.28 2.19
CA GLN A 87 -8.43 -2.36 2.01
C GLN A 87 -8.97 -3.80 1.88
N VAL A 88 -8.11 -4.82 1.79
CA VAL A 88 -8.54 -6.22 1.67
C VAL A 88 -8.55 -6.97 3.01
N PHE A 89 -7.96 -6.41 4.06
CA PHE A 89 -7.92 -7.03 5.38
C PHE A 89 -9.25 -6.91 6.11
N LEU A 90 -9.56 -7.88 6.97
CA LEU A 90 -10.73 -7.82 7.86
C LEU A 90 -10.54 -6.75 8.95
N ASN A 91 -9.32 -6.66 9.49
CA ASN A 91 -8.96 -5.74 10.57
C ASN A 91 -7.79 -4.83 10.17
N PRO A 92 -7.99 -3.83 9.27
CA PRO A 92 -6.92 -2.98 8.76
C PRO A 92 -6.22 -2.15 9.87
N GLU A 93 -6.92 -1.80 10.96
CA GLU A 93 -6.32 -1.14 12.11
C GLU A 93 -5.27 -2.01 12.78
N GLU A 94 -5.59 -3.27 13.07
CA GLU A 94 -4.64 -4.20 13.69
C GLU A 94 -3.44 -4.45 12.77
N VAL A 95 -3.68 -4.62 11.47
CA VAL A 95 -2.59 -4.75 10.50
C VAL A 95 -1.66 -3.53 10.57
N LEU A 96 -2.18 -2.31 10.56
CA LEU A 96 -1.36 -1.09 10.68
C LEU A 96 -0.54 -1.06 11.97
N ASN A 97 -1.13 -1.47 13.10
CA ASN A 97 -0.42 -1.58 14.38
C ASN A 97 0.74 -2.59 14.27
N GLN A 98 0.52 -3.72 13.61
CA GLN A 98 1.57 -4.71 13.39
C GLN A 98 2.68 -4.19 12.45
N LEU A 99 2.34 -3.45 11.39
CA LEU A 99 3.35 -2.81 10.53
C LEU A 99 4.27 -1.89 11.34
N LEU A 100 3.69 -1.03 12.18
CA LEU A 100 4.43 -0.08 13.02
C LEU A 100 5.20 -0.77 14.14
N ARG A 101 4.77 -1.94 14.60
CA ARG A 101 5.50 -2.78 15.55
C ARG A 101 6.73 -3.43 14.91
N ILE A 102 6.57 -3.98 13.71
CA ILE A 102 7.58 -4.77 13.00
C ILE A 102 8.62 -3.87 12.34
N GLY A 103 8.18 -2.80 11.68
CA GLY A 103 9.03 -1.85 10.97
C GLY A 103 9.45 -0.66 11.85
N LYS A 104 10.58 -0.05 11.50
CA LYS A 104 10.92 1.30 12.01
C LYS A 104 10.00 2.33 11.38
N GLN A 105 9.68 2.15 10.09
CA GLN A 105 8.73 2.93 9.31
C GLN A 105 7.87 2.00 8.45
N ALA A 106 6.66 2.43 8.13
CA ALA A 106 5.80 1.70 7.20
C ALA A 106 5.43 2.59 6.01
N ILE A 107 5.38 1.99 4.82
CA ILE A 107 4.91 2.63 3.60
C ILE A 107 3.58 2.00 3.24
N VAL A 108 2.53 2.80 3.24
CA VAL A 108 1.17 2.34 2.94
C VAL A 108 0.67 3.05 1.70
N THR A 109 0.14 2.30 0.74
CA THR A 109 -0.53 2.90 -0.41
C THR A 109 -1.98 2.46 -0.46
N ILE A 110 -2.87 3.38 -0.78
CA ILE A 110 -4.31 3.14 -0.83
C ILE A 110 -4.92 3.67 -2.13
N PRO A 111 -5.80 2.91 -2.78
CA PRO A 111 -6.63 3.44 -3.86
C PRO A 111 -7.61 4.46 -3.28
N ASN A 112 -7.76 5.61 -3.95
CA ASN A 112 -8.63 6.67 -3.49
C ASN A 112 -10.06 6.52 -4.02
N PHE A 113 -10.97 6.05 -3.20
CA PHE A 113 -12.40 6.00 -3.52
C PHE A 113 -13.05 7.39 -3.61
N GLY A 114 -12.39 8.42 -3.05
CA GLY A 114 -12.81 9.83 -3.17
C GLY A 114 -12.50 10.49 -4.52
N TYR A 115 -11.89 9.78 -5.48
CA TYR A 115 -11.54 10.30 -6.78
C TYR A 115 -12.76 10.77 -7.58
N TRP A 116 -12.67 11.95 -8.21
CA TRP A 116 -13.82 12.59 -8.86
C TRP A 116 -14.57 11.72 -9.86
N LYS A 117 -13.87 10.88 -10.64
CA LYS A 117 -14.53 9.96 -11.58
C LYS A 117 -15.38 8.92 -10.88
N VAL A 118 -14.95 8.43 -9.71
CA VAL A 118 -15.72 7.51 -8.86
C VAL A 118 -16.98 8.19 -8.38
N ARG A 119 -16.85 9.43 -7.85
CA ARG A 119 -17.97 10.24 -7.35
C ARG A 119 -19.00 10.52 -8.45
N LEU A 120 -18.56 11.01 -9.61
CA LEU A 120 -19.46 11.32 -10.73
C LEU A 120 -20.12 10.08 -11.31
N HIS A 121 -19.40 8.95 -11.38
CA HIS A 121 -19.99 7.70 -11.84
C HIS A 121 -21.13 7.25 -10.89
N LEU A 122 -20.88 7.27 -9.57
CA LEU A 122 -21.90 6.95 -8.58
C LEU A 122 -23.10 7.92 -8.66
N LEU A 123 -22.83 9.22 -8.78
CA LEU A 123 -23.86 10.26 -8.85
C LEU A 123 -24.76 10.12 -10.07
N PHE A 124 -24.17 9.87 -11.26
CA PHE A 124 -24.94 9.87 -12.51
C PHE A 124 -25.42 8.50 -12.95
N LYS A 125 -24.70 7.43 -12.61
CA LYS A 125 -25.05 6.06 -13.03
C LYS A 125 -25.59 5.17 -11.92
N GLY A 126 -25.41 5.55 -10.64
CA GLY A 126 -25.89 4.76 -9.51
C GLY A 126 -25.27 3.37 -9.38
N THR A 127 -24.14 3.10 -10.06
CA THR A 127 -23.46 1.81 -10.04
C THR A 127 -22.00 1.97 -9.58
N MET A 128 -21.42 0.90 -9.02
CA MET A 128 -20.01 0.92 -8.61
C MET A 128 -19.10 1.09 -9.84
N PRO A 129 -18.19 2.06 -9.84
CA PRO A 129 -17.32 2.32 -10.97
C PRO A 129 -16.21 1.27 -11.08
N ILE A 130 -15.91 0.87 -12.31
CA ILE A 130 -14.70 0.10 -12.63
C ILE A 130 -13.67 1.08 -13.18
N THR A 131 -12.50 1.12 -12.59
CA THR A 131 -11.40 2.01 -12.96
C THR A 131 -10.08 1.24 -13.02
N LYS A 132 -9.00 1.87 -13.52
CA LYS A 132 -7.67 1.26 -13.55
C LYS A 132 -7.20 0.79 -12.15
N ASN A 133 -7.54 1.53 -11.10
CA ASN A 133 -7.16 1.22 -9.72
C ASN A 133 -8.24 0.42 -8.96
N LEU A 134 -9.43 0.29 -9.53
CA LEU A 134 -10.55 -0.50 -9.01
C LEU A 134 -11.09 -1.36 -10.15
N PRO A 135 -10.35 -2.40 -10.58
CA PRO A 135 -10.65 -3.11 -11.83
C PRO A 135 -11.77 -4.15 -11.69
N ASN A 136 -12.15 -4.50 -10.47
CA ASN A 136 -13.07 -5.61 -10.21
C ASN A 136 -14.53 -5.14 -10.14
N GLN A 137 -15.44 -6.04 -10.44
CA GLN A 137 -16.87 -5.89 -10.20
C GLN A 137 -17.15 -5.91 -8.69
N TRP A 138 -18.27 -5.30 -8.25
CA TRP A 138 -18.64 -5.25 -6.84
C TRP A 138 -18.75 -6.63 -6.16
N TYR A 139 -19.11 -7.68 -6.91
CA TYR A 139 -19.31 -9.03 -6.39
C TYR A 139 -18.06 -9.92 -6.42
N ASN A 140 -16.97 -9.50 -7.06
CA ASN A 140 -15.70 -10.26 -7.12
C ASN A 140 -14.47 -9.42 -6.72
N THR A 141 -14.72 -8.25 -6.12
CA THR A 141 -13.64 -7.41 -5.60
C THR A 141 -13.08 -7.98 -4.30
N PRO A 142 -11.76 -8.00 -4.11
CA PRO A 142 -11.17 -8.32 -2.81
C PRO A 142 -11.28 -7.16 -1.82
N ASN A 143 -11.67 -5.95 -2.26
CA ASN A 143 -11.73 -4.77 -1.40
C ASN A 143 -12.92 -4.87 -0.44
N LEU A 144 -12.64 -5.01 0.84
CA LEU A 144 -13.63 -5.01 1.92
C LEU A 144 -13.92 -3.59 2.42
N HIS A 145 -12.90 -2.72 2.41
CA HIS A 145 -12.98 -1.36 2.91
C HIS A 145 -12.75 -0.35 1.79
N MET A 146 -13.65 0.64 1.70
CA MET A 146 -13.53 1.75 0.77
C MET A 146 -12.94 2.94 1.51
N CYS A 147 -11.69 3.30 1.22
CA CYS A 147 -10.99 4.38 1.90
C CYS A 147 -10.68 5.53 0.93
N THR A 148 -10.74 6.74 1.43
CA THR A 148 -10.27 7.94 0.74
C THR A 148 -8.94 8.42 1.32
N ILE A 149 -8.21 9.25 0.57
CA ILE A 149 -6.98 9.89 1.06
C ILE A 149 -7.26 10.67 2.37
N GLN A 150 -8.38 11.40 2.43
CA GLN A 150 -8.75 12.17 3.61
C GLN A 150 -8.99 11.27 4.81
N GLU A 151 -9.80 10.21 4.66
CA GLU A 151 -10.12 9.30 5.76
C GLU A 151 -8.89 8.58 6.31
N PHE A 152 -7.93 8.22 5.46
CA PHE A 152 -6.67 7.62 5.94
C PHE A 152 -5.86 8.60 6.79
N VAL A 153 -5.78 9.87 6.37
CA VAL A 153 -5.08 10.91 7.15
C VAL A 153 -5.80 11.18 8.47
N ASP A 154 -7.14 11.26 8.45
CA ASP A 154 -7.95 11.46 9.65
C ASP A 154 -7.82 10.27 10.61
N PHE A 155 -7.77 9.04 10.08
CA PHE A 155 -7.50 7.83 10.84
C PHE A 155 -6.13 7.89 11.52
N CYS A 156 -5.07 8.21 10.77
CA CYS A 156 -3.73 8.35 11.34
C CYS A 156 -3.69 9.40 12.45
N LYS A 157 -4.36 10.54 12.25
CA LYS A 157 -4.47 11.59 13.27
C LYS A 157 -5.21 11.09 14.52
N LYS A 158 -6.33 10.38 14.35
CA LYS A 158 -7.12 9.82 15.47
C LYS A 158 -6.34 8.78 16.27
N LYS A 159 -5.46 8.02 15.62
CA LYS A 159 -4.65 6.95 16.21
C LYS A 159 -3.25 7.41 16.61
N GLU A 160 -2.97 8.72 16.55
CA GLU A 160 -1.66 9.31 16.86
C GLU A 160 -0.50 8.72 16.05
N ILE A 161 -0.81 8.19 14.85
CA ILE A 161 0.18 7.69 13.90
C ILE A 161 0.80 8.87 13.17
N LYS A 162 2.11 9.02 13.29
CA LYS A 162 2.84 10.10 12.63
C LYS A 162 3.00 9.84 11.14
N ILE A 163 2.50 10.75 10.30
CA ILE A 163 2.74 10.73 8.85
C ILE A 163 3.99 11.57 8.58
N GLU A 164 5.07 10.93 8.13
CA GLU A 164 6.34 11.58 7.79
C GLU A 164 6.33 12.17 6.37
N LYS A 165 5.72 11.42 5.44
CA LYS A 165 5.53 11.88 4.05
C LYS A 165 4.17 11.45 3.56
N SER A 166 3.52 12.35 2.82
CA SER A 166 2.26 12.06 2.17
C SER A 166 2.32 12.52 0.71
N MET A 167 2.11 11.59 -0.20
CA MET A 167 2.17 11.81 -1.64
C MET A 167 0.96 11.20 -2.32
N CYS A 168 0.67 11.65 -3.52
CA CYS A 168 -0.40 11.08 -4.33
C CYS A 168 0.00 10.96 -5.81
N LEU A 169 -0.68 10.05 -6.49
CA LEU A 169 -0.59 9.88 -7.94
C LEU A 169 -1.87 10.39 -8.62
N THR A 170 -1.66 11.22 -9.63
CA THR A 170 -2.73 11.71 -10.52
C THR A 170 -2.25 11.57 -11.95
N ASN A 171 -2.84 10.65 -12.73
CA ASN A 171 -2.42 10.39 -14.11
C ASN A 171 -0.88 10.22 -14.25
N GLU A 172 -0.30 9.40 -13.38
CA GLU A 172 1.15 9.10 -13.30
C GLU A 172 2.05 10.26 -12.84
N LYS A 173 1.47 11.43 -12.53
CA LYS A 173 2.18 12.55 -11.89
C LYS A 173 2.17 12.39 -10.38
N ILE A 174 3.36 12.50 -9.79
CA ILE A 174 3.56 12.46 -8.34
C ILE A 174 3.44 13.88 -7.81
N SER A 175 2.76 14.05 -6.68
CA SER A 175 2.69 15.32 -5.98
C SER A 175 2.52 15.11 -4.49
N GLU A 176 2.98 16.07 -3.71
CA GLU A 176 2.86 16.07 -2.25
C GLU A 176 1.45 16.45 -1.81
N ILE A 177 1.00 15.82 -0.72
CA ILE A 177 -0.24 16.15 -0.02
C ILE A 177 0.13 17.02 1.18
N THR A 178 -0.51 18.16 1.30
CA THR A 178 -0.37 19.11 2.41
C THR A 178 -1.76 19.47 2.95
N ASN A 179 -1.83 20.03 4.17
CA ASN A 179 -3.10 20.49 4.73
C ASN A 179 -3.81 21.50 3.80
N LYS A 180 -3.05 22.34 3.09
CA LYS A 180 -3.61 23.36 2.18
C LYS A 180 -4.23 22.78 0.92
N ASN A 181 -3.76 21.63 0.44
CA ASN A 181 -4.22 21.03 -0.82
C ASN A 181 -4.98 19.70 -0.63
N MET A 182 -5.22 19.28 0.61
CA MET A 182 -5.83 17.99 0.96
C MET A 182 -7.15 17.75 0.21
N THR A 183 -8.10 18.67 0.30
CA THR A 183 -9.40 18.54 -0.36
C THR A 183 -9.25 18.38 -1.87
N TYR A 184 -8.39 19.20 -2.50
CA TYR A 184 -8.10 19.09 -3.93
C TYR A 184 -7.48 17.72 -4.28
N LYS A 185 -6.48 17.26 -3.51
CA LYS A 185 -5.83 15.97 -3.72
C LYS A 185 -6.77 14.80 -3.49
N ASN A 186 -7.62 14.87 -2.49
CA ASN A 186 -8.65 13.86 -2.23
C ASN A 186 -9.66 13.72 -3.39
N ILE A 187 -9.95 14.83 -4.09
CA ILE A 187 -10.85 14.80 -5.24
C ILE A 187 -10.14 14.32 -6.52
N PHE A 188 -8.94 14.82 -6.80
CA PHE A 188 -8.31 14.64 -8.11
C PHE A 188 -7.22 13.57 -8.17
N SER A 189 -6.82 12.96 -7.05
CA SER A 189 -5.81 11.92 -7.05
C SER A 189 -6.41 10.51 -7.02
N GLN A 190 -5.74 9.58 -7.68
CA GLN A 190 -6.19 8.19 -7.84
C GLN A 190 -5.66 7.27 -6.74
N LEU A 191 -4.48 7.61 -6.19
CA LEU A 191 -3.77 6.79 -5.20
C LEU A 191 -3.11 7.70 -4.16
N GLY A 192 -3.21 7.34 -2.89
CA GLY A 192 -2.42 7.92 -1.80
C GLY A 192 -1.22 7.04 -1.46
N ILE A 193 -0.08 7.66 -1.10
CA ILE A 193 1.16 6.98 -0.68
C ILE A 193 1.66 7.68 0.57
N PHE A 194 1.80 6.92 1.65
CA PHE A 194 2.11 7.45 2.97
C PHE A 194 3.32 6.74 3.57
N LEU A 195 4.27 7.50 4.09
CA LEU A 195 5.30 7.02 5.00
C LEU A 195 4.87 7.36 6.41
N ILE A 196 4.68 6.35 7.25
CA ILE A 196 4.16 6.47 8.62
C ILE A 196 5.12 5.86 9.63
N GLN A 197 5.03 6.38 10.86
CA GLN A 197 5.84 5.92 12.00
C GLN A 197 5.03 5.95 13.30
#